data_da923ac7f202837a828085bd060aefbc
#
_entry.id   da923ac7f202837a828085bd060aefbc
#
_cell.length_a   1.000
_cell.length_b   1.000
_cell.length_c   1.000
_cell.angle_alpha   90.00
_cell.angle_beta   90.00
_cell.angle_gamma   90.00
#
_symmetry.space_group_name_H-M   'P 1'
#
loop_
_entity.id
_entity.type
_entity.pdbx_description
1 polymer ?
#
loop_
_entity_poly.entity_id
_entity_poly.type
_entity_poly.pdbx_seq_one_letter_code
_entity_poly.pdbx_strand_id
1 'polypeptide(L)'
;MKKISLLALFLGFNIALGACSDDDSAPVVKNESFQLPAKAYVLAEQTRRAIVIRDAETQRNVWSWDPYTACVPSAHQDWFINPSEVKPVFNKRYILMTASGGAVALIRLSDHKLMFYANCGQNPHSAEILPDGNIVTAESKSGEINTFVVDTVKVLGMKANTLKLGNAHNVVWDRKKECIYATATIQAGVTALFRMKYNGDRNNPQLTNQTRIYTFDKESGGHDLFPVYGEEDKLCAHEIDKAKF
;
A
#
# COMPACT_ATOMS: atom_id res chain seq x y z
N MET A 1 -44.17 31.64 54.01
CA MET A 1 -43.10 31.79 53.02
C MET A 1 -42.37 30.45 52.91
N LYS A 2 -42.72 29.60 51.89
CA LYS A 2 -42.08 28.26 51.64
C LYS A 2 -41.05 28.41 50.55
N LYS A 3 -39.80 28.08 50.83
CA LYS A 3 -38.71 28.02 49.84
C LYS A 3 -38.82 26.71 49.08
N ILE A 4 -38.95 26.79 47.75
CA ILE A 4 -38.89 25.64 46.84
C ILE A 4 -37.44 25.56 46.34
N SER A 5 -36.75 24.46 46.70
CA SER A 5 -35.44 24.14 46.15
C SER A 5 -35.65 23.38 44.83
N LEU A 6 -35.11 23.95 43.76
CA LEU A 6 -35.10 23.32 42.43
C LEU A 6 -33.83 22.47 42.32
N LEU A 7 -34.00 21.14 42.29
CA LEU A 7 -32.93 20.18 42.09
C LEU A 7 -32.74 19.96 40.57
N ALA A 8 -31.70 20.53 40.00
CA ALA A 8 -31.36 20.33 38.61
C ALA A 8 -30.64 18.95 38.45
N LEU A 9 -31.31 18.03 37.79
CA LEU A 9 -30.77 16.71 37.43
C LEU A 9 -29.91 16.84 36.14
N PHE A 10 -28.58 16.89 36.28
CA PHE A 10 -27.67 16.77 35.14
C PHE A 10 -27.59 15.30 34.72
N LEU A 11 -28.28 14.95 33.63
CA LEU A 11 -28.00 13.71 32.90
C LEU A 11 -26.68 13.88 32.14
N GLY A 12 -25.60 13.35 32.69
CA GLY A 12 -24.33 13.25 31.98
C GLY A 12 -24.45 12.20 30.88
N PHE A 13 -24.47 12.64 29.64
CA PHE A 13 -24.37 11.78 28.49
C PHE A 13 -22.87 11.40 28.32
N ASN A 14 -22.45 10.23 28.82
CA ASN A 14 -21.14 9.70 28.59
C ASN A 14 -21.06 9.18 27.15
N ILE A 15 -20.54 10.01 26.25
CA ILE A 15 -20.06 9.54 24.95
C ILE A 15 -18.76 8.80 25.22
N ALA A 16 -18.80 7.49 25.20
CA ALA A 16 -17.60 6.67 25.15
C ALA A 16 -16.92 6.90 23.79
N LEU A 17 -16.02 7.87 23.75
CA LEU A 17 -15.01 7.94 22.70
C LEU A 17 -14.12 6.72 22.90
N GLY A 18 -14.25 5.72 22.05
CA GLY A 18 -13.31 4.62 21.94
C GLY A 18 -11.97 5.19 21.49
N ALA A 19 -11.16 5.67 22.42
CA ALA A 19 -9.79 6.01 22.17
C ALA A 19 -9.03 4.68 22.05
N CYS A 20 -8.38 4.43 20.93
CA CYS A 20 -7.23 3.52 20.89
C CYS A 20 -6.14 4.18 21.74
N SER A 21 -6.17 3.98 23.05
CA SER A 21 -5.16 4.48 23.96
C SER A 21 -3.94 3.58 23.89
N ASP A 22 -2.77 4.15 23.71
CA ASP A 22 -1.50 3.52 24.04
C ASP A 22 -1.46 3.35 25.55
N ASP A 23 -2.03 2.25 26.06
CA ASP A 23 -1.94 1.90 27.48
C ASP A 23 -0.63 1.15 27.72
N ASP A 24 0.36 1.85 28.22
CA ASP A 24 1.71 1.35 28.57
C ASP A 24 1.72 0.38 29.78
N SER A 25 0.53 0.00 30.30
CA SER A 25 0.41 -0.87 31.50
C SER A 25 -0.01 -2.31 31.21
N ALA A 26 -0.03 -2.74 29.93
CA ALA A 26 -0.25 -4.14 29.62
C ALA A 26 0.93 -5.02 30.08
N PRO A 27 0.67 -6.24 30.63
CA PRO A 27 1.72 -7.12 31.09
C PRO A 27 2.70 -7.38 29.95
N VAL A 28 4.00 -7.30 30.23
CA VAL A 28 5.09 -7.60 29.29
C VAL A 28 4.87 -9.03 28.78
N VAL A 29 4.10 -9.17 27.70
CA VAL A 29 4.08 -10.37 26.89
C VAL A 29 5.49 -10.47 26.33
N LYS A 30 6.22 -11.52 26.74
CA LYS A 30 7.52 -11.84 26.14
C LYS A 30 7.34 -11.75 24.64
N ASN A 31 7.98 -10.78 24.01
CA ASN A 31 8.03 -10.64 22.56
C ASN A 31 8.70 -11.90 21.99
N GLU A 32 7.91 -12.94 21.77
CA GLU A 32 8.32 -13.92 20.77
C GLU A 32 8.28 -13.15 19.46
N SER A 33 9.46 -12.78 18.97
CA SER A 33 9.61 -12.08 17.71
C SER A 33 8.89 -12.91 16.65
N PHE A 34 7.79 -12.37 16.08
CA PHE A 34 7.08 -13.03 15.00
C PHE A 34 8.09 -13.43 13.92
N GLN A 35 8.21 -14.73 13.69
CA GLN A 35 9.08 -15.29 12.65
C GLN A 35 8.21 -15.77 11.50
N LEU A 36 8.55 -15.30 10.32
CA LEU A 36 7.94 -15.80 9.09
C LEU A 36 8.33 -17.26 8.89
N PRO A 37 7.40 -18.12 8.44
CA PRO A 37 7.74 -19.46 7.97
C PRO A 37 8.81 -19.40 6.87
N ALA A 38 9.60 -20.47 6.75
CA ALA A 38 10.63 -20.58 5.72
C ALA A 38 10.07 -20.39 4.30
N LYS A 39 8.84 -20.89 4.09
CA LYS A 39 8.06 -20.68 2.86
C LYS A 39 6.68 -20.13 3.21
N ALA A 40 6.33 -18.98 2.68
CA ALA A 40 5.05 -18.34 2.94
C ALA A 40 4.53 -17.59 1.72
N TYR A 41 3.20 -17.50 1.62
CA TYR A 41 2.51 -16.61 0.69
C TYR A 41 2.04 -15.37 1.43
N VAL A 42 2.23 -14.21 0.83
CA VAL A 42 1.58 -12.96 1.25
C VAL A 42 0.42 -12.72 0.29
N LEU A 43 -0.79 -12.63 0.82
CA LEU A 43 -2.03 -12.62 0.06
C LEU A 43 -2.83 -11.35 0.30
N ALA A 44 -3.31 -10.73 -0.77
CA ALA A 44 -4.33 -9.68 -0.75
C ALA A 44 -5.71 -10.36 -0.67
N GLU A 45 -6.34 -10.34 0.50
CA GLU A 45 -7.65 -10.98 0.73
C GLU A 45 -8.76 -9.93 0.60
N GLN A 46 -9.43 -9.93 -0.56
CA GLN A 46 -10.37 -8.87 -0.94
C GLN A 46 -11.66 -8.89 -0.13
N THR A 47 -12.20 -10.06 0.19
CA THR A 47 -13.50 -10.20 0.87
C THR A 47 -13.49 -9.55 2.25
N ARG A 48 -12.40 -9.70 3.00
CA ARG A 48 -12.23 -9.15 4.35
C ARG A 48 -11.43 -7.84 4.37
N ARG A 49 -11.01 -7.33 3.20
CA ARG A 49 -10.12 -6.16 3.08
C ARG A 49 -8.81 -6.37 3.84
N ALA A 50 -8.27 -7.58 3.83
CA ALA A 50 -7.18 -7.99 4.69
C ALA A 50 -5.91 -8.33 3.91
N ILE A 51 -4.78 -8.28 4.62
CA ILE A 51 -3.54 -8.93 4.22
C ILE A 51 -3.43 -10.20 5.04
N VAL A 52 -3.04 -11.30 4.43
CA VAL A 52 -2.84 -12.58 5.10
C VAL A 52 -1.48 -13.14 4.74
N ILE A 53 -0.73 -13.64 5.73
CA ILE A 53 0.44 -14.47 5.49
C ILE A 53 0.07 -15.91 5.81
N ARG A 54 0.26 -16.77 4.81
CA ARG A 54 -0.06 -18.19 4.87
C ARG A 54 1.20 -19.01 4.75
N ASP A 55 1.42 -19.89 5.69
CA ASP A 55 2.48 -20.89 5.63
C ASP A 55 2.23 -21.83 4.45
N ALA A 56 3.23 -22.00 3.59
CA ALA A 56 3.09 -22.77 2.36
C ALA A 56 3.06 -24.30 2.62
N GLU A 57 3.60 -24.77 3.73
CA GLU A 57 3.67 -26.20 4.08
C GLU A 57 2.42 -26.63 4.87
N THR A 58 2.06 -25.89 5.92
CA THR A 58 0.93 -26.23 6.77
C THR A 58 -0.40 -25.71 6.25
N GLN A 59 -0.39 -24.82 5.26
CA GLN A 59 -1.56 -24.15 4.70
C GLN A 59 -2.37 -23.35 5.74
N ARG A 60 -1.77 -22.97 6.87
CA ARG A 60 -2.40 -22.16 7.90
C ARG A 60 -2.06 -20.69 7.75
N ASN A 61 -3.03 -19.83 8.08
CA ASN A 61 -2.77 -18.41 8.21
C ASN A 61 -2.00 -18.18 9.51
N VAL A 62 -0.82 -17.58 9.41
CA VAL A 62 0.10 -17.34 10.54
C VAL A 62 0.16 -15.88 10.95
N TRP A 63 -0.34 -14.99 10.09
CA TRP A 63 -0.43 -13.57 10.34
C TRP A 63 -1.56 -12.96 9.51
N SER A 64 -2.23 -11.96 10.05
CA SER A 64 -3.21 -11.19 9.29
C SER A 64 -3.28 -9.75 9.80
N TRP A 65 -3.68 -8.85 8.90
CA TRP A 65 -3.93 -7.45 9.21
C TRP A 65 -5.14 -6.96 8.43
N ASP A 66 -5.96 -6.12 9.05
CA ASP A 66 -7.07 -5.44 8.39
C ASP A 66 -7.25 -4.02 8.97
N PRO A 67 -7.90 -3.09 8.24
CA PRO A 67 -8.04 -1.70 8.66
C PRO A 67 -8.92 -1.50 9.89
N TYR A 68 -9.76 -2.48 10.23
CA TYR A 68 -10.69 -2.38 11.37
C TYR A 68 -9.98 -2.65 12.68
N THR A 69 -9.25 -3.76 12.76
CA THR A 69 -8.43 -4.12 13.94
C THR A 69 -7.23 -3.20 14.12
N ALA A 70 -6.75 -2.58 13.04
CA ALA A 70 -5.67 -1.57 13.08
C ALA A 70 -6.15 -0.17 13.46
N CYS A 71 -7.40 -0.01 13.88
CA CYS A 71 -8.00 1.26 14.28
C CYS A 71 -7.88 2.38 13.23
N VAL A 72 -7.92 2.04 11.96
CA VAL A 72 -8.03 3.05 10.90
C VAL A 72 -9.34 3.82 11.08
N PRO A 73 -9.34 5.16 11.07
CA PRO A 73 -10.55 5.95 11.19
C PRO A 73 -11.65 5.50 10.22
N SER A 74 -12.89 5.41 10.68
CA SER A 74 -14.01 4.88 9.88
C SER A 74 -14.17 5.59 8.54
N ALA A 75 -13.91 6.89 8.48
CA ALA A 75 -13.92 7.68 7.26
C ALA A 75 -12.88 7.26 6.21
N HIS A 76 -11.84 6.51 6.61
CA HIS A 76 -10.76 6.04 5.73
C HIS A 76 -10.80 4.53 5.47
N GLN A 77 -11.66 3.77 6.16
CA GLN A 77 -11.70 2.30 6.01
C GLN A 77 -12.09 1.86 4.61
N ASP A 78 -12.91 2.64 3.90
CA ASP A 78 -13.29 2.34 2.53
C ASP A 78 -12.16 2.52 1.52
N TRP A 79 -11.08 3.22 1.87
CA TRP A 79 -9.88 3.25 1.02
C TRP A 79 -9.23 1.88 0.87
N PHE A 80 -9.44 0.97 1.84
CA PHE A 80 -8.88 -0.40 1.86
C PHE A 80 -9.75 -1.44 1.17
N ILE A 81 -10.83 -1.04 0.50
CA ILE A 81 -11.66 -1.96 -0.30
C ILE A 81 -10.83 -2.54 -1.44
N ASN A 82 -10.97 -3.86 -1.65
CA ASN A 82 -10.30 -4.62 -2.70
C ASN A 82 -8.77 -4.41 -2.69
N PRO A 83 -8.04 -4.97 -1.70
CA PRO A 83 -6.59 -5.04 -1.76
C PRO A 83 -6.11 -5.53 -3.12
N SER A 84 -5.25 -4.76 -3.79
CA SER A 84 -4.81 -4.99 -5.17
C SER A 84 -3.39 -5.55 -5.26
N GLU A 85 -2.48 -5.04 -4.44
CA GLU A 85 -1.11 -5.56 -4.34
C GLU A 85 -0.66 -5.62 -2.88
N VAL A 86 0.12 -6.65 -2.55
CA VAL A 86 0.81 -6.79 -1.27
C VAL A 86 2.20 -7.33 -1.50
N LYS A 87 3.21 -6.70 -0.91
CA LYS A 87 4.60 -7.15 -1.04
C LYS A 87 5.39 -6.93 0.25
N PRO A 88 6.25 -7.90 0.64
CA PRO A 88 7.19 -7.70 1.74
C PRO A 88 8.29 -6.74 1.33
N VAL A 89 8.58 -5.76 2.19
CA VAL A 89 9.61 -4.74 1.97
C VAL A 89 10.55 -4.62 3.18
N PHE A 90 11.67 -3.89 3.04
CA PHE A 90 12.66 -3.67 4.11
C PHE A 90 13.13 -4.99 4.76
N ASN A 91 13.61 -5.93 3.94
CA ASN A 91 14.05 -7.27 4.37
C ASN A 91 12.95 -8.03 5.13
N LYS A 92 11.73 -8.00 4.61
CA LYS A 92 10.55 -8.68 5.17
C LYS A 92 10.16 -8.22 6.58
N ARG A 93 10.51 -6.99 6.97
CA ARG A 93 10.07 -6.40 8.24
C ARG A 93 8.73 -5.68 8.13
N TYR A 94 8.35 -5.30 6.92
CA TYR A 94 7.11 -4.58 6.64
C TYR A 94 6.39 -5.19 5.45
N ILE A 95 5.09 -4.93 5.37
CA ILE A 95 4.27 -5.16 4.17
C ILE A 95 3.89 -3.79 3.59
N LEU A 96 4.14 -3.61 2.31
CA LEU A 96 3.59 -2.55 1.49
C LEU A 96 2.35 -3.07 0.80
N MET A 97 1.24 -2.33 0.85
CA MET A 97 -0.01 -2.70 0.18
C MET A 97 -0.62 -1.54 -0.58
N THR A 98 -1.38 -1.88 -1.61
CA THR A 98 -2.39 -1.00 -2.24
C THR A 98 -3.76 -1.64 -2.20
N ALA A 99 -4.81 -0.81 -2.30
CA ALA A 99 -6.19 -1.29 -2.42
C ALA A 99 -6.97 -0.41 -3.40
N SER A 100 -7.81 -1.02 -4.24
CA SER A 100 -8.56 -0.32 -5.30
C SER A 100 -9.49 0.79 -4.78
N GLY A 101 -9.85 0.78 -3.50
CA GLY A 101 -10.56 1.86 -2.83
C GLY A 101 -9.75 3.14 -2.66
N GLY A 102 -8.43 3.09 -2.90
CA GLY A 102 -7.54 4.25 -2.88
C GLY A 102 -6.41 4.20 -1.86
N ALA A 103 -6.31 3.18 -1.02
CA ALA A 103 -5.24 3.12 -0.03
C ALA A 103 -3.90 2.71 -0.63
N VAL A 104 -2.84 3.34 -0.12
CA VAL A 104 -1.50 2.77 0.02
C VAL A 104 -1.15 2.73 1.50
N ALA A 105 -0.51 1.64 1.97
CA ALA A 105 -0.15 1.52 3.37
C ALA A 105 1.13 0.73 3.58
N LEU A 106 1.84 1.07 4.67
CA LEU A 106 3.03 0.37 5.15
C LEU A 106 2.75 -0.17 6.55
N ILE A 107 2.80 -1.48 6.72
CA ILE A 107 2.46 -2.18 7.96
C ILE A 107 3.69 -2.90 8.48
N ARG A 108 3.99 -2.76 9.77
CA ARG A 108 5.08 -3.47 10.42
C ARG A 108 4.64 -4.87 10.84
N LEU A 109 5.43 -5.89 10.43
CA LEU A 109 5.06 -7.29 10.65
C LEU A 109 5.11 -7.72 12.13
N SER A 110 6.08 -7.22 12.90
CA SER A 110 6.34 -7.70 14.26
C SER A 110 5.20 -7.42 15.24
N ASP A 111 4.44 -6.34 15.03
CA ASP A 111 3.41 -5.87 15.95
C ASP A 111 2.12 -5.42 15.26
N HIS A 112 1.98 -5.70 13.97
CA HIS A 112 0.81 -5.34 13.14
C HIS A 112 0.57 -3.82 13.05
N LYS A 113 1.53 -2.99 13.46
CA LYS A 113 1.37 -1.54 13.51
C LYS A 113 1.32 -0.93 12.12
N LEU A 114 0.28 -0.11 11.88
CA LEU A 114 0.19 0.73 10.70
C LEU A 114 1.19 1.88 10.84
N MET A 115 2.20 1.89 9.99
CA MET A 115 3.31 2.86 10.06
C MET A 115 3.08 4.07 9.16
N PHE A 116 2.36 3.88 8.08
CA PHE A 116 2.00 4.93 7.12
C PHE A 116 0.80 4.47 6.31
N TYR A 117 -0.10 5.38 5.98
CA TYR A 117 -1.10 5.19 4.94
C TYR A 117 -1.48 6.52 4.31
N ALA A 118 -1.96 6.48 3.07
CA ALA A 118 -2.47 7.64 2.36
C ALA A 118 -3.56 7.24 1.37
N ASN A 119 -4.37 8.21 0.96
CA ASN A 119 -5.23 8.06 -0.20
C ASN A 119 -4.42 8.45 -1.45
N CYS A 120 -4.17 7.49 -2.31
CA CYS A 120 -3.46 7.73 -3.55
C CYS A 120 -4.37 8.08 -4.74
N GLY A 121 -5.67 7.93 -4.60
CA GLY A 121 -6.63 8.25 -5.66
C GLY A 121 -7.51 7.07 -6.03
N GLN A 122 -7.75 6.87 -7.33
CA GLN A 122 -8.70 5.87 -7.78
C GLN A 122 -8.01 4.65 -8.40
N ASN A 123 -8.30 3.48 -7.79
CA ASN A 123 -7.87 2.19 -8.26
C ASN A 123 -6.33 2.06 -8.40
N PRO A 124 -5.58 2.27 -7.32
CA PRO A 124 -4.16 1.96 -7.32
C PRO A 124 -3.95 0.45 -7.49
N HIS A 125 -3.01 0.09 -8.35
CA HIS A 125 -2.68 -1.30 -8.64
C HIS A 125 -1.34 -1.72 -8.06
N SER A 126 -0.40 -0.79 -7.92
CA SER A 126 0.95 -1.12 -7.47
C SER A 126 1.56 0.03 -6.67
N ALA A 127 2.44 -0.33 -5.74
CA ALA A 127 3.29 0.60 -5.03
C ALA A 127 4.73 0.06 -4.92
N GLU A 128 5.70 0.97 -4.79
CA GLU A 128 7.10 0.61 -4.60
C GLU A 128 7.76 1.53 -3.57
N ILE A 129 8.78 1.00 -2.88
CA ILE A 129 9.60 1.78 -1.96
C ILE A 129 10.76 2.42 -2.72
N LEU A 130 10.91 3.73 -2.59
CA LEU A 130 12.03 4.49 -3.11
C LEU A 130 13.26 4.35 -2.20
N PRO A 131 14.48 4.65 -2.68
CA PRO A 131 15.72 4.42 -1.93
C PRO A 131 15.80 5.07 -0.55
N ASP A 132 15.13 6.20 -0.38
CA ASP A 132 15.05 6.99 0.86
C ASP A 132 13.90 6.60 1.79
N GLY A 133 13.13 5.58 1.42
CA GLY A 133 11.98 5.08 2.18
C GLY A 133 10.65 5.74 1.83
N ASN A 134 10.62 6.68 0.92
CA ASN A 134 9.39 7.21 0.35
C ASN A 134 8.65 6.16 -0.49
N ILE A 135 7.41 6.44 -0.83
CA ILE A 135 6.56 5.52 -1.60
C ILE A 135 6.18 6.16 -2.93
N VAL A 136 6.14 5.33 -3.97
CA VAL A 136 5.54 5.66 -5.27
C VAL A 136 4.40 4.69 -5.55
N THR A 137 3.29 5.17 -6.16
CA THR A 137 2.12 4.35 -6.54
C THR A 137 1.77 4.52 -8.00
N ALA A 138 1.18 3.48 -8.60
CA ALA A 138 0.56 3.51 -9.92
C ALA A 138 -0.96 3.39 -9.81
N GLU A 139 -1.68 4.31 -10.42
CA GLU A 139 -3.13 4.42 -10.35
C GLU A 139 -3.75 4.35 -11.73
N SER A 140 -4.52 3.28 -11.96
CA SER A 140 -5.03 3.02 -13.29
C SER A 140 -6.16 3.97 -13.68
N LYS A 141 -7.12 4.21 -12.82
CA LYS A 141 -8.31 4.98 -13.16
C LYS A 141 -8.05 6.49 -13.24
N SER A 142 -7.18 7.03 -12.40
CA SER A 142 -6.77 8.43 -12.46
C SER A 142 -5.67 8.68 -13.50
N GLY A 143 -4.99 7.63 -13.95
CA GLY A 143 -3.88 7.72 -14.89
C GLY A 143 -2.69 8.47 -14.30
N GLU A 144 -2.30 8.10 -13.08
CA GLU A 144 -1.31 8.83 -12.28
C GLU A 144 -0.25 7.90 -11.71
N ILE A 145 0.96 8.43 -11.63
CA ILE A 145 2.01 7.94 -10.74
C ILE A 145 2.17 8.99 -9.64
N ASN A 146 1.94 8.60 -8.39
CA ASN A 146 2.04 9.51 -7.25
C ASN A 146 3.22 9.15 -6.35
N THR A 147 3.86 10.16 -5.77
CA THR A 147 4.89 9.98 -4.75
C THR A 147 4.43 10.51 -3.41
N PHE A 148 4.94 9.91 -2.32
CA PHE A 148 4.56 10.24 -0.94
C PHE A 148 5.81 10.37 -0.09
N VAL A 149 5.84 11.41 0.75
CA VAL A 149 6.80 11.49 1.86
C VAL A 149 6.27 10.62 2.99
N VAL A 150 7.04 9.60 3.36
CA VAL A 150 6.67 8.69 4.46
C VAL A 150 7.07 9.29 5.78
N ASP A 151 6.06 9.61 6.62
CA ASP A 151 6.21 10.06 7.99
C ASP A 151 5.54 9.04 8.92
N THR A 152 6.35 8.26 9.63
CA THR A 152 5.86 7.19 10.53
C THR A 152 5.39 7.71 11.89
N VAL A 153 5.53 9.01 12.15
CA VAL A 153 5.02 9.67 13.36
C VAL A 153 3.59 10.18 13.11
N LYS A 154 3.38 10.87 11.98
CA LYS A 154 2.05 11.34 11.59
C LYS A 154 1.16 10.22 11.07
N VAL A 155 1.74 9.16 10.54
CA VAL A 155 1.09 7.96 9.97
C VAL A 155 0.22 8.26 8.75
N LEU A 156 -0.73 9.19 8.83
CA LEU A 156 -1.54 9.64 7.69
C LEU A 156 -0.73 10.60 6.81
N GLY A 157 -0.51 10.19 5.57
CA GLY A 157 0.21 10.95 4.56
C GLY A 157 -0.66 11.59 3.50
N MET A 158 -0.02 12.41 2.67
CA MET A 158 -0.62 13.05 1.49
C MET A 158 0.30 12.87 0.29
N LYS A 159 -0.27 12.98 -0.92
CA LYS A 159 0.53 13.03 -2.17
C LYS A 159 1.52 14.18 -2.09
N ALA A 160 2.78 13.89 -2.39
CA ALA A 160 3.82 14.91 -2.53
C ALA A 160 3.85 15.46 -3.96
N ASN A 161 3.87 14.55 -4.94
CA ASN A 161 3.85 14.91 -6.36
C ASN A 161 3.05 13.90 -7.17
N THR A 162 2.59 14.34 -8.34
CA THR A 162 1.82 13.55 -9.29
C THR A 162 2.41 13.71 -10.69
N LEU A 163 2.63 12.58 -11.38
CA LEU A 163 2.98 12.49 -12.78
C LEU A 163 1.84 11.83 -13.55
N LYS A 164 1.38 12.43 -14.64
CA LYS A 164 0.37 11.81 -15.52
C LYS A 164 1.02 10.78 -16.43
N LEU A 165 0.45 9.57 -16.45
CA LEU A 165 0.98 8.44 -17.22
C LEU A 165 -0.12 7.55 -17.84
N GLY A 166 -1.24 8.12 -18.24
CA GLY A 166 -2.36 7.31 -18.76
C GLY A 166 -2.92 6.37 -17.70
N ASN A 167 -3.33 5.16 -18.10
CA ASN A 167 -3.85 4.14 -17.19
C ASN A 167 -2.67 3.35 -16.59
N ALA A 168 -2.06 3.89 -15.53
CA ALA A 168 -0.86 3.31 -14.91
C ALA A 168 -1.19 2.08 -14.08
N HIS A 169 -0.45 0.97 -14.30
CA HIS A 169 -0.73 -0.30 -13.63
C HIS A 169 0.35 -0.70 -12.63
N ASN A 170 1.62 -0.61 -13.00
CA ASN A 170 2.69 -1.09 -12.15
C ASN A 170 3.82 -0.07 -12.01
N VAL A 171 4.52 -0.16 -10.89
CA VAL A 171 5.78 0.54 -10.61
C VAL A 171 6.79 -0.40 -10.00
N VAL A 172 8.04 -0.35 -10.47
CA VAL A 172 9.17 -1.13 -9.96
C VAL A 172 10.40 -0.23 -9.87
N TRP A 173 11.09 -0.24 -8.74
CA TRP A 173 12.39 0.39 -8.57
C TRP A 173 13.51 -0.55 -9.00
N ASP A 174 14.28 -0.15 -10.00
CA ASP A 174 15.52 -0.82 -10.40
C ASP A 174 16.70 -0.23 -9.64
N ARG A 175 17.23 -0.99 -8.69
CA ARG A 175 18.32 -0.55 -7.81
C ARG A 175 19.64 -0.33 -8.55
N LYS A 176 19.90 -1.12 -9.59
CA LYS A 176 21.15 -1.05 -10.35
C LYS A 176 21.17 0.14 -11.31
N LYS A 177 20.04 0.42 -11.96
CA LYS A 177 19.89 1.51 -12.90
C LYS A 177 19.40 2.80 -12.26
N GLU A 178 19.08 2.77 -10.97
CA GLU A 178 18.58 3.91 -10.19
C GLU A 178 17.42 4.63 -10.88
N CYS A 179 16.44 3.84 -11.31
CA CYS A 179 15.27 4.37 -12.01
C CYS A 179 13.98 3.60 -11.66
N ILE A 180 12.85 4.22 -11.94
CA ILE A 180 11.52 3.58 -11.87
C ILE A 180 11.14 3.09 -13.26
N TYR A 181 10.66 1.88 -13.33
CA TYR A 181 9.88 1.36 -14.44
C TYR A 181 8.40 1.38 -14.10
N ALA A 182 7.56 1.72 -15.07
CA ALA A 182 6.11 1.66 -14.94
C ALA A 182 5.47 1.18 -16.23
N THR A 183 4.40 0.40 -16.12
CA THR A 183 3.53 0.08 -17.25
C THR A 183 2.29 0.95 -17.24
N ALA A 184 1.83 1.36 -18.40
CA ALA A 184 0.61 2.13 -18.55
C ALA A 184 -0.06 1.91 -19.91
N THR A 185 -1.40 1.89 -19.92
CA THR A 185 -2.19 1.94 -21.17
C THR A 185 -2.29 3.40 -21.59
N ILE A 186 -1.69 3.74 -22.73
CA ILE A 186 -1.57 5.13 -23.22
C ILE A 186 -2.69 5.51 -24.18
N GLN A 187 -3.31 4.53 -24.81
CA GLN A 187 -4.52 4.66 -25.62
C GLN A 187 -5.24 3.31 -25.68
N ALA A 188 -6.47 3.26 -26.18
CA ALA A 188 -7.21 2.01 -26.27
C ALA A 188 -6.38 0.93 -26.98
N GLY A 189 -6.13 -0.18 -26.27
CA GLY A 189 -5.38 -1.33 -26.79
C GLY A 189 -3.86 -1.16 -26.85
N VAL A 190 -3.28 -0.05 -26.39
CA VAL A 190 -1.83 0.17 -26.43
C VAL A 190 -1.27 0.38 -25.03
N THR A 191 -0.57 -0.62 -24.54
CA THR A 191 0.19 -0.54 -23.28
C THR A 191 1.68 -0.37 -23.57
N ALA A 192 2.35 0.39 -22.76
CA ALA A 192 3.78 0.65 -22.90
C ALA A 192 4.52 0.58 -21.56
N LEU A 193 5.82 0.31 -21.64
CA LEU A 193 6.76 0.36 -20.53
C LEU A 193 7.49 1.70 -20.58
N PHE A 194 7.48 2.38 -19.45
CA PHE A 194 8.16 3.65 -19.26
C PHE A 194 9.30 3.51 -18.27
N ARG A 195 10.31 4.33 -18.45
CA ARG A 195 11.40 4.53 -17.51
C ARG A 195 11.39 5.99 -17.06
N MET A 196 11.59 6.21 -15.76
CA MET A 196 11.65 7.53 -15.14
C MET A 196 12.82 7.59 -14.17
N LYS A 197 13.36 8.79 -13.96
CA LYS A 197 14.36 9.04 -12.92
C LYS A 197 13.68 9.51 -11.65
N TYR A 198 14.20 9.08 -10.52
CA TYR A 198 13.87 9.62 -9.21
C TYR A 198 14.86 10.76 -8.89
N ASN A 199 14.36 11.88 -8.33
CA ASN A 199 15.20 13.03 -8.00
C ASN A 199 16.06 12.84 -6.74
N GLY A 200 15.78 11.83 -5.93
CA GLY A 200 16.51 11.56 -4.67
C GLY A 200 16.22 12.56 -3.54
N ASP A 201 15.25 13.44 -3.71
CA ASP A 201 14.88 14.40 -2.67
C ASP A 201 13.81 13.81 -1.75
N ARG A 202 14.23 13.40 -0.55
CA ARG A 202 13.35 12.81 0.45
C ARG A 202 12.17 13.70 0.85
N ASN A 203 12.37 15.01 0.87
CA ASN A 203 11.35 15.95 1.32
C ASN A 203 10.39 16.38 0.20
N ASN A 204 10.83 16.22 -1.05
CA ASN A 204 10.04 16.52 -2.24
C ASN A 204 10.28 15.47 -3.34
N PRO A 205 9.85 14.22 -3.13
CA PRO A 205 10.07 13.10 -4.04
C PRO A 205 9.38 13.35 -5.38
N GLN A 206 10.15 13.34 -6.48
CA GLN A 206 9.64 13.58 -7.83
C GLN A 206 10.19 12.56 -8.82
N LEU A 207 9.34 12.15 -9.76
CA LEU A 207 9.75 11.39 -10.93
C LEU A 207 9.89 12.35 -12.13
N THR A 208 10.97 12.19 -12.85
CA THR A 208 11.33 13.04 -14.00
C THR A 208 11.77 12.19 -15.19
N ASN A 209 12.01 12.85 -16.34
CA ASN A 209 12.56 12.20 -17.54
C ASN A 209 11.77 10.95 -17.98
N GLN A 210 10.44 11.06 -17.99
CA GLN A 210 9.55 10.02 -18.47
C GLN A 210 9.90 9.67 -19.93
N THR A 211 10.31 8.43 -20.15
CA THR A 211 10.69 7.93 -21.47
C THR A 211 9.99 6.60 -21.74
N ARG A 212 9.25 6.50 -22.81
CA ARG A 212 8.71 5.22 -23.29
C ARG A 212 9.85 4.40 -23.90
N ILE A 213 10.07 3.20 -23.37
CA ILE A 213 11.17 2.32 -23.79
C ILE A 213 10.70 1.09 -24.53
N TYR A 214 9.43 0.70 -24.37
CA TYR A 214 8.84 -0.44 -25.07
C TYR A 214 7.33 -0.22 -25.25
N THR A 215 6.76 -0.78 -26.29
CA THR A 215 5.31 -0.85 -26.51
C THR A 215 4.93 -2.30 -26.70
N PHE A 216 3.98 -2.79 -25.93
CA PHE A 216 3.51 -4.18 -26.02
C PHE A 216 2.65 -4.35 -27.27
N ASP A 217 2.84 -5.48 -27.94
CA ASP A 217 2.16 -5.77 -29.22
C ASP A 217 0.68 -6.19 -29.05
N LYS A 218 0.26 -6.47 -27.81
CA LYS A 218 -1.09 -6.93 -27.48
C LYS A 218 -1.82 -5.94 -26.61
N GLU A 219 -3.14 -5.84 -26.78
CA GLU A 219 -4.03 -4.96 -26.03
C GLU A 219 -3.98 -5.14 -24.50
N SER A 220 -3.59 -6.32 -24.03
CA SER A 220 -3.51 -6.66 -22.60
C SER A 220 -2.08 -6.82 -22.08
N GLY A 221 -1.09 -6.48 -22.89
CA GLY A 221 0.33 -6.56 -22.49
C GLY A 221 0.67 -5.57 -21.37
N GLY A 222 1.63 -5.96 -20.51
CA GLY A 222 2.15 -5.09 -19.45
C GLY A 222 1.19 -4.87 -18.28
N HIS A 223 0.21 -5.75 -18.07
CA HIS A 223 -0.69 -5.65 -16.92
C HIS A 223 0.07 -5.87 -15.60
N ASP A 224 1.04 -6.78 -15.58
CA ASP A 224 1.89 -7.03 -14.44
C ASP A 224 3.36 -6.77 -14.78
N LEU A 225 4.09 -6.20 -13.81
CA LEU A 225 5.51 -5.92 -13.92
C LEU A 225 6.19 -6.24 -12.59
N PHE A 226 7.17 -7.17 -12.62
CA PHE A 226 7.90 -7.60 -11.42
C PHE A 226 9.40 -7.70 -11.68
N PRO A 227 10.25 -7.47 -10.66
CA PRO A 227 11.65 -7.84 -10.74
C PRO A 227 11.79 -9.37 -10.74
N VAL A 228 12.70 -9.90 -11.55
CA VAL A 228 13.08 -11.34 -11.48
C VAL A 228 14.01 -11.50 -10.29
N TYR A 229 13.53 -12.14 -9.23
CA TYR A 229 14.32 -12.32 -8.02
C TYR A 229 15.57 -13.18 -8.29
N GLY A 230 16.73 -12.66 -7.87
CA GLY A 230 18.03 -13.28 -8.13
C GLY A 230 18.67 -12.86 -9.46
N GLU A 231 17.98 -12.10 -10.29
CA GLU A 231 18.49 -11.58 -11.56
C GLU A 231 18.28 -10.05 -11.63
N GLU A 232 19.25 -9.29 -11.13
CA GLU A 232 19.13 -7.83 -10.91
C GLU A 232 18.83 -6.99 -12.17
N ASP A 233 19.07 -7.55 -13.35
CA ASP A 233 18.91 -6.85 -14.65
C ASP A 233 17.61 -7.23 -15.38
N LYS A 234 16.80 -8.11 -14.81
CA LYS A 234 15.60 -8.62 -15.47
C LYS A 234 14.32 -8.17 -14.81
N LEU A 235 13.39 -7.72 -15.64
CA LEU A 235 12.00 -7.50 -15.30
C LEU A 235 11.13 -8.52 -16.05
N CYS A 236 10.14 -9.06 -15.37
CA CYS A 236 9.08 -9.85 -15.98
C CYS A 236 7.86 -8.96 -16.17
N ALA A 237 7.40 -8.83 -17.41
CA ALA A 237 6.13 -8.21 -17.74
C ALA A 237 5.18 -9.28 -18.29
N HIS A 238 3.95 -9.33 -17.79
CA HIS A 238 2.96 -10.31 -18.24
C HIS A 238 2.08 -9.74 -19.34
N GLU A 239 1.89 -10.53 -20.41
CA GLU A 239 0.88 -10.31 -21.43
C GLU A 239 -0.29 -11.28 -21.20
N ILE A 240 -1.50 -10.74 -20.95
CA ILE A 240 -2.68 -11.57 -20.84
C ILE A 240 -3.12 -11.98 -22.25
N ASP A 241 -2.97 -13.24 -22.61
CA ASP A 241 -3.53 -13.79 -23.83
C ASP A 241 -5.02 -14.15 -23.59
N LYS A 242 -5.94 -13.36 -24.15
CA LYS A 242 -7.39 -13.60 -24.05
C LYS A 242 -7.86 -14.90 -24.76
N ALA A 243 -6.99 -15.58 -25.46
CA ALA A 243 -7.34 -16.71 -26.32
C ALA A 243 -7.25 -18.09 -25.66
N LYS A 244 -6.95 -18.19 -24.36
CA LYS A 244 -6.70 -19.50 -23.72
C LYS A 244 -7.38 -19.66 -22.35
N PHE A 245 -8.69 -19.37 -22.29
CA PHE A 245 -9.53 -19.85 -21.20
C PHE A 245 -10.73 -20.63 -21.76
#